data_eee47f167d5fd988f5d6357a215be014
#
_entry.id   eee47f167d5fd988f5d6357a215be014
#
_cell.length_a   1.000
_cell.length_b   1.000
_cell.length_c   1.000
_cell.angle_alpha   90.00
_cell.angle_beta   90.00
_cell.angle_gamma   90.00
#
_symmetry.space_group_name_H-M   'P 1'
#
loop_
_entity.id
_entity.type
_entity.pdbx_description
1 polymer ?
#
loop_
_entity_poly.entity_id
_entity_poly.type
_entity_poly.pdbx_seq_one_letter_code
_entity_poly.pdbx_strand_id
1 'polypeptide(L)'
;MSLPTNLTYPSKVYLSGADCFHLMLETHARKHHAGGNVVRIAFFLDNEVTINNIITNINKSPIVHWLCNVTIIKGTLTRLPYWQYMHTNHLVDIYQHDSEIDNEIPTSITSRNIQVTATKLVEFDIIHYANNKSAFVMSWNHTIMDGRGAGMLIKHLNEDSPVTQESFADYFPVKEIKTPLVQYIKNMYEVKRFIETSSKAPIASVVNNFTTSTHNTFKHKIIQFNNAETQRIDDNAIKNGAKFGVNIFLISCCSHIIQALQKKRGTDGVLWLPIPYDGRRRGAIGPIITNCVLFLFYRILPQNLTSIKETVKCVNAQMIDQIKTDMPKKYNMLLNMMRHIPLGLYHFLTNKNSQNIFASFLYTSTGENIHDMKTLINKPINDVVIFPPQTFPPGLTFSFLRHNNILKLNIVYSEQTINDAELNYIETYIKELLLGD
;
A
#
# COMPACT_ATOMS: atom_id res chain seq x y z
N MET A 1 1.33 17.50 -28.73
CA MET A 1 2.75 17.12 -28.57
C MET A 1 2.85 15.63 -28.78
N SER A 2 3.76 15.17 -29.66
CA SER A 2 3.90 13.75 -29.99
C SER A 2 4.68 13.03 -28.90
N LEU A 3 4.21 11.82 -28.51
CA LEU A 3 5.00 10.87 -27.73
C LEU A 3 6.35 10.62 -28.42
N PRO A 4 7.40 10.21 -27.68
CA PRO A 4 8.67 9.83 -28.28
C PRO A 4 8.41 8.73 -29.35
N THR A 5 8.63 9.05 -30.60
CA THR A 5 8.28 8.20 -31.77
C THR A 5 9.10 6.92 -31.86
N ASN A 6 10.16 6.74 -31.05
CA ASN A 6 11.15 5.66 -31.16
C ASN A 6 11.07 4.63 -30.02
N LEU A 7 10.06 4.67 -29.15
CA LEU A 7 9.93 3.69 -28.05
C LEU A 7 9.08 2.49 -28.45
N THR A 8 9.60 1.29 -28.18
CA THR A 8 8.86 0.05 -28.34
C THR A 8 8.17 -0.31 -27.03
N TYR A 9 6.83 -0.23 -27.02
CA TYR A 9 6.03 -0.58 -25.86
C TYR A 9 5.95 -2.10 -25.68
N PRO A 10 6.14 -2.64 -24.46
CA PRO A 10 5.95 -4.06 -24.21
C PRO A 10 4.49 -4.47 -24.52
N SER A 11 4.29 -5.37 -25.48
CA SER A 11 2.96 -5.84 -25.85
C SER A 11 2.30 -6.69 -24.76
N LYS A 12 3.12 -7.37 -23.92
CA LYS A 12 2.67 -8.23 -22.81
C LYS A 12 3.60 -8.08 -21.62
N VAL A 13 3.01 -7.83 -20.45
CA VAL A 13 3.71 -7.81 -19.16
C VAL A 13 3.00 -8.79 -18.23
N TYR A 14 3.66 -9.91 -17.90
CA TYR A 14 3.10 -10.94 -17.04
C TYR A 14 3.03 -10.43 -15.59
N LEU A 15 1.90 -10.72 -14.94
CA LEU A 15 1.73 -10.40 -13.53
C LEU A 15 2.68 -11.26 -12.69
N SER A 16 3.32 -10.63 -11.70
CA SER A 16 4.07 -11.30 -10.65
C SER A 16 3.11 -12.01 -9.68
N GLY A 17 3.66 -12.81 -8.76
CA GLY A 17 2.86 -13.37 -7.68
C GLY A 17 2.24 -12.31 -6.77
N ALA A 18 2.96 -11.21 -6.51
CA ALA A 18 2.47 -10.08 -5.73
C ALA A 18 1.34 -9.34 -6.47
N ASP A 19 1.46 -9.13 -7.80
CA ASP A 19 0.37 -8.54 -8.59
C ASP A 19 -0.90 -9.40 -8.54
N CYS A 20 -0.75 -10.72 -8.64
CA CYS A 20 -1.86 -11.67 -8.52
C CYS A 20 -2.48 -11.66 -7.11
N PHE A 21 -1.69 -11.46 -6.07
CA PHE A 21 -2.18 -11.27 -4.72
C PHE A 21 -3.03 -9.99 -4.61
N HIS A 22 -2.57 -8.87 -5.18
CA HIS A 22 -3.36 -7.63 -5.23
C HIS A 22 -4.63 -7.78 -6.09
N LEU A 23 -4.59 -8.56 -7.16
CA LEU A 23 -5.78 -8.89 -7.94
C LEU A 23 -6.79 -9.74 -7.14
N MET A 24 -6.30 -10.64 -6.29
CA MET A 24 -7.13 -11.40 -5.36
C MET A 24 -7.75 -10.48 -4.30
N LEU A 25 -6.98 -9.55 -3.73
CA LEU A 25 -7.49 -8.54 -2.79
C LEU A 25 -8.54 -7.62 -3.42
N GLU A 26 -8.36 -7.21 -4.68
CA GLU A 26 -9.38 -6.46 -5.44
C GLU A 26 -10.69 -7.24 -5.53
N THR A 27 -10.61 -8.54 -5.84
CA THR A 27 -11.78 -9.42 -5.91
C THR A 27 -12.44 -9.57 -4.54
N HIS A 28 -11.63 -9.66 -3.47
CA HIS A 28 -12.11 -9.75 -2.10
C HIS A 28 -12.83 -8.47 -1.66
N ALA A 29 -12.21 -7.30 -1.87
CA ALA A 29 -12.80 -6.01 -1.55
C ALA A 29 -14.18 -5.82 -2.22
N ARG A 30 -14.30 -6.18 -3.50
CA ARG A 30 -15.57 -6.09 -4.23
C ARG A 30 -16.65 -7.01 -3.67
N LYS A 31 -16.31 -8.22 -3.25
CA LYS A 31 -17.27 -9.15 -2.63
C LYS A 31 -17.81 -8.63 -1.30
N HIS A 32 -17.04 -7.82 -0.61
CA HIS A 32 -17.42 -7.21 0.67
C HIS A 32 -17.88 -5.75 0.51
N HIS A 33 -18.19 -5.31 -0.73
CA HIS A 33 -18.63 -3.95 -1.04
C HIS A 33 -17.71 -2.85 -0.50
N ALA A 34 -16.42 -3.14 -0.41
CA ALA A 34 -15.38 -2.17 -0.06
C ALA A 34 -14.94 -1.35 -1.28
N GLY A 35 -14.26 -0.23 -1.07
CA GLY A 35 -13.89 0.74 -2.10
C GLY A 35 -12.90 0.28 -3.16
N GLY A 36 -12.46 -1.00 -3.11
CA GLY A 36 -11.52 -1.57 -4.06
C GLY A 36 -10.06 -1.36 -3.68
N ASN A 37 -9.17 -1.90 -4.51
CA ASN A 37 -7.72 -1.88 -4.27
C ASN A 37 -7.08 -0.63 -4.93
N VAL A 38 -7.57 0.56 -4.57
CA VAL A 38 -7.11 1.85 -5.09
C VAL A 38 -6.28 2.58 -4.04
N VAL A 39 -5.09 3.01 -4.42
CA VAL A 39 -4.22 3.86 -3.60
C VAL A 39 -4.23 5.27 -4.17
N ARG A 40 -4.09 6.27 -3.29
CA ARG A 40 -3.94 7.67 -3.69
C ARG A 40 -2.82 8.32 -2.93
N ILE A 41 -2.13 9.23 -3.62
CA ILE A 41 -1.16 10.12 -3.00
C ILE A 41 -1.52 11.55 -3.39
N ALA A 42 -1.63 12.42 -2.39
CA ALA A 42 -1.93 13.84 -2.57
C ALA A 42 -0.70 14.66 -2.16
N PHE A 43 -0.30 15.57 -3.04
CA PHE A 43 0.74 16.56 -2.82
C PHE A 43 0.10 17.93 -2.71
N PHE A 44 0.26 18.61 -1.59
CA PHE A 44 -0.22 19.95 -1.38
C PHE A 44 0.89 20.94 -1.75
N LEU A 45 0.53 21.94 -2.55
CA LEU A 45 1.45 22.88 -3.17
C LEU A 45 1.10 24.32 -2.73
N ASP A 46 2.11 25.11 -2.39
CA ASP A 46 1.93 26.48 -1.90
C ASP A 46 1.46 27.47 -2.98
N ASN A 47 1.51 27.05 -4.23
CA ASN A 47 1.13 27.88 -5.35
C ASN A 47 0.11 27.16 -6.23
N GLU A 48 -0.68 27.95 -6.93
CA GLU A 48 -1.57 27.41 -7.95
C GLU A 48 -0.75 26.70 -9.05
N VAL A 49 -1.17 25.49 -9.35
CA VAL A 49 -0.57 24.70 -10.42
C VAL A 49 -1.20 25.09 -11.75
N THR A 50 -0.37 25.53 -12.68
CA THR A 50 -0.83 25.75 -14.05
C THR A 50 -1.08 24.39 -14.69
N ILE A 51 -2.33 24.05 -14.90
CA ILE A 51 -2.81 22.78 -15.46
C ILE A 51 -2.01 22.36 -16.69
N ASN A 52 -1.71 23.31 -17.57
CA ASN A 52 -1.00 23.05 -18.82
C ASN A 52 0.38 22.40 -18.62
N ASN A 53 1.10 22.74 -17.55
CA ASN A 53 2.43 22.17 -17.28
C ASN A 53 2.31 20.71 -16.81
N ILE A 54 1.34 20.41 -15.93
CA ILE A 54 1.08 19.04 -15.47
C ILE A 54 0.59 18.18 -16.62
N ILE A 55 -0.41 18.63 -17.38
CA ILE A 55 -0.93 17.93 -18.55
C ILE A 55 0.20 17.62 -19.54
N THR A 56 1.09 18.59 -19.75
CA THR A 56 2.22 18.42 -20.68
C THR A 56 3.15 17.28 -20.23
N ASN A 57 3.58 17.26 -18.96
CA ASN A 57 4.51 16.24 -18.47
C ASN A 57 3.86 14.86 -18.39
N ILE A 58 2.61 14.78 -17.95
CA ILE A 58 1.85 13.53 -17.90
C ILE A 58 1.67 12.96 -19.30
N ASN A 59 1.25 13.79 -20.27
CA ASN A 59 1.01 13.34 -21.64
C ASN A 59 2.31 13.00 -22.42
N LYS A 60 3.45 13.53 -22.00
CA LYS A 60 4.77 13.13 -22.55
C LYS A 60 5.30 11.84 -21.97
N SER A 61 4.77 11.38 -20.83
CA SER A 61 5.27 10.19 -20.16
C SER A 61 4.89 8.90 -20.89
N PRO A 62 5.85 8.12 -21.39
CA PRO A 62 5.56 6.86 -22.05
C PRO A 62 5.01 5.81 -21.07
N ILE A 63 5.31 5.92 -19.77
CA ILE A 63 4.77 5.04 -18.73
C ILE A 63 3.28 5.31 -18.56
N VAL A 64 2.89 6.58 -18.41
CA VAL A 64 1.48 6.97 -18.29
C VAL A 64 0.69 6.56 -19.53
N HIS A 65 1.27 6.78 -20.70
CA HIS A 65 0.65 6.32 -21.95
C HIS A 65 0.43 4.81 -21.94
N TRP A 66 1.43 4.02 -21.53
CA TRP A 66 1.27 2.57 -21.40
C TRP A 66 0.18 2.21 -20.40
N LEU A 67 0.15 2.83 -19.20
CA LEU A 67 -0.84 2.61 -18.15
C LEU A 67 -2.28 2.91 -18.58
N CYS A 68 -2.47 3.83 -19.53
CA CYS A 68 -3.78 4.19 -20.08
C CYS A 68 -4.22 3.33 -21.27
N ASN A 69 -3.34 2.44 -21.75
CA ASN A 69 -3.58 1.66 -22.95
C ASN A 69 -3.35 0.15 -22.74
N VAL A 70 -3.56 -0.32 -21.52
CA VAL A 70 -3.45 -1.75 -21.18
C VAL A 70 -4.78 -2.30 -20.68
N THR A 71 -4.96 -3.59 -20.87
CA THR A 71 -6.07 -4.35 -20.29
C THR A 71 -5.56 -5.62 -19.66
N ILE A 72 -6.25 -6.11 -18.63
CA ILE A 72 -5.87 -7.35 -17.96
C ILE A 72 -6.42 -8.55 -18.72
N ILE A 73 -5.55 -9.49 -19.05
CA ILE A 73 -5.93 -10.81 -19.56
C ILE A 73 -5.84 -11.78 -18.37
N LYS A 74 -6.99 -12.28 -17.95
CA LYS A 74 -7.09 -13.20 -16.81
C LYS A 74 -6.36 -14.52 -17.08
N GLY A 75 -5.73 -15.06 -16.05
CA GLY A 75 -5.10 -16.37 -16.06
C GLY A 75 -6.11 -17.51 -16.20
N THR A 76 -5.63 -18.62 -16.73
CA THR A 76 -6.32 -19.91 -16.75
C THR A 76 -5.36 -20.98 -16.22
N LEU A 77 -5.77 -22.25 -16.16
CA LEU A 77 -4.86 -23.34 -15.76
C LEU A 77 -3.62 -23.48 -16.66
N THR A 78 -3.72 -23.02 -17.92
CA THR A 78 -2.64 -23.14 -18.92
C THR A 78 -1.97 -21.81 -19.28
N ARG A 79 -2.50 -20.70 -18.81
CA ARG A 79 -2.03 -19.36 -19.17
C ARG A 79 -1.95 -18.47 -17.95
N LEU A 80 -0.76 -17.88 -17.71
CA LEU A 80 -0.56 -16.86 -16.68
C LEU A 80 -1.34 -15.58 -17.01
N PRO A 81 -1.81 -14.84 -16.00
CA PRO A 81 -2.39 -13.52 -16.21
C PRO A 81 -1.32 -12.51 -16.65
N TYR A 82 -1.71 -11.57 -17.49
CA TYR A 82 -0.79 -10.53 -17.99
C TYR A 82 -1.55 -9.27 -18.39
N TRP A 83 -0.85 -8.14 -18.41
CA TRP A 83 -1.28 -6.90 -19.02
C TRP A 83 -1.02 -6.95 -20.51
N GLN A 84 -2.04 -6.72 -21.33
CA GLN A 84 -1.96 -6.63 -22.78
C GLN A 84 -1.99 -5.17 -23.20
N TYR A 85 -0.95 -4.70 -23.88
CA TYR A 85 -0.96 -3.39 -24.52
C TYR A 85 -1.88 -3.40 -25.76
N MET A 86 -2.80 -2.44 -25.83
CA MET A 86 -3.91 -2.45 -26.79
C MET A 86 -3.62 -1.65 -28.07
N HIS A 87 -2.46 -0.99 -28.17
CA HIS A 87 -2.12 -0.09 -29.29
C HIS A 87 -3.20 0.97 -29.58
N THR A 88 -3.97 1.33 -28.56
CA THR A 88 -4.91 2.46 -28.59
C THR A 88 -4.17 3.75 -28.24
N ASN A 89 -4.84 4.88 -28.40
CA ASN A 89 -4.26 6.17 -28.04
C ASN A 89 -5.17 6.89 -27.02
N HIS A 90 -5.55 6.14 -25.97
CA HIS A 90 -6.28 6.75 -24.87
C HIS A 90 -5.36 7.70 -24.09
N LEU A 91 -5.85 8.89 -23.85
CA LEU A 91 -5.21 9.85 -22.97
C LEU A 91 -5.62 9.57 -21.53
N VAL A 92 -4.76 9.98 -20.60
CA VAL A 92 -5.05 9.90 -19.17
C VAL A 92 -6.17 10.87 -18.79
N ASP A 93 -6.98 10.49 -17.80
CA ASP A 93 -7.97 11.38 -17.23
C ASP A 93 -7.33 12.30 -16.18
N ILE A 94 -7.50 13.61 -16.38
CA ILE A 94 -7.06 14.64 -15.46
C ILE A 94 -8.29 15.46 -15.11
N TYR A 95 -8.73 15.34 -13.85
CA TYR A 95 -9.91 16.02 -13.34
C TYR A 95 -9.52 17.28 -12.59
N GLN A 96 -10.40 18.29 -12.62
CA GLN A 96 -10.21 19.53 -11.90
C GLN A 96 -11.34 19.70 -10.90
N HIS A 97 -10.99 20.20 -9.72
CA HIS A 97 -11.92 20.44 -8.62
C HIS A 97 -11.59 21.78 -7.97
N ASP A 98 -12.62 22.51 -7.58
CA ASP A 98 -12.49 23.65 -6.69
C ASP A 98 -12.89 23.22 -5.26
N SER A 99 -12.18 23.70 -4.26
CA SER A 99 -12.48 23.46 -2.85
C SER A 99 -12.35 24.75 -2.05
N GLU A 100 -13.36 25.04 -1.24
CA GLU A 100 -13.36 26.17 -0.31
C GLU A 100 -12.56 25.86 0.98
N ILE A 101 -12.34 24.58 1.28
CA ILE A 101 -11.63 24.15 2.49
C ILE A 101 -10.20 23.78 2.14
N ASP A 102 -9.27 24.56 2.69
CA ASP A 102 -7.84 24.34 2.50
C ASP A 102 -7.39 22.94 2.95
N ASN A 103 -6.53 22.34 2.14
CA ASN A 103 -5.94 21.01 2.39
C ASN A 103 -6.97 19.87 2.54
N GLU A 104 -8.20 20.06 2.11
CA GLU A 104 -9.19 19.00 2.02
C GLU A 104 -9.08 18.27 0.68
N ILE A 105 -9.12 16.95 0.73
CA ILE A 105 -9.29 16.11 -0.47
C ILE A 105 -10.77 15.71 -0.55
N PRO A 106 -11.50 16.16 -1.58
CA PRO A 106 -12.92 15.85 -1.73
C PRO A 106 -13.22 14.35 -1.66
N THR A 107 -14.32 14.00 -1.01
CA THR A 107 -14.78 12.60 -0.89
C THR A 107 -15.01 11.96 -2.26
N SER A 108 -15.42 12.74 -3.26
CA SER A 108 -15.56 12.27 -4.65
C SER A 108 -14.26 11.71 -5.23
N ILE A 109 -13.11 12.19 -4.78
CA ILE A 109 -11.78 11.65 -5.14
C ILE A 109 -11.49 10.41 -4.28
N THR A 110 -11.58 10.52 -2.95
CA THR A 110 -11.17 9.43 -2.05
C THR A 110 -12.05 8.18 -2.14
N SER A 111 -13.30 8.31 -2.57
CA SER A 111 -14.23 7.20 -2.78
C SER A 111 -14.27 6.66 -4.22
N ARG A 112 -13.67 7.38 -5.19
CA ARG A 112 -13.70 6.96 -6.60
C ARG A 112 -12.95 5.66 -6.80
N ASN A 113 -13.53 4.74 -7.56
CA ASN A 113 -12.98 3.43 -7.79
C ASN A 113 -12.37 3.32 -9.19
N ILE A 114 -11.13 2.84 -9.27
CA ILE A 114 -10.44 2.52 -10.51
C ILE A 114 -10.49 1.00 -10.68
N GLN A 115 -11.33 0.51 -11.59
CA GLN A 115 -11.49 -0.92 -11.81
C GLN A 115 -10.28 -1.50 -12.51
N VAL A 116 -9.82 -2.67 -12.06
CA VAL A 116 -8.71 -3.40 -12.70
C VAL A 116 -8.99 -3.78 -14.15
N THR A 117 -10.27 -3.89 -14.53
CA THR A 117 -10.72 -4.17 -15.90
C THR A 117 -10.89 -2.90 -16.74
N ALA A 118 -10.68 -1.70 -16.15
CA ALA A 118 -10.66 -0.46 -16.91
C ALA A 118 -9.44 -0.43 -17.83
N THR A 119 -9.55 0.36 -18.90
CA THR A 119 -8.41 0.65 -19.78
C THR A 119 -7.48 1.70 -19.21
N LYS A 120 -7.90 2.40 -18.16
CA LYS A 120 -7.15 3.45 -17.47
C LYS A 120 -6.95 3.03 -16.01
N LEU A 121 -5.72 2.75 -15.64
CA LEU A 121 -5.35 2.23 -14.31
C LEU A 121 -4.74 3.29 -13.41
N VAL A 122 -4.54 4.49 -13.93
CA VAL A 122 -4.07 5.68 -13.23
C VAL A 122 -4.94 6.88 -13.63
N GLU A 123 -5.25 7.73 -12.66
CA GLU A 123 -5.98 8.97 -12.83
C GLU A 123 -5.29 10.08 -12.04
N PHE A 124 -5.47 11.31 -12.47
CA PHE A 124 -4.91 12.49 -11.80
C PHE A 124 -6.02 13.50 -11.51
N ASP A 125 -5.93 14.11 -10.33
CA ASP A 125 -6.83 15.19 -9.93
C ASP A 125 -5.99 16.40 -9.55
N ILE A 126 -6.48 17.59 -9.91
CA ILE A 126 -5.96 18.87 -9.50
C ILE A 126 -7.06 19.56 -8.72
N ILE A 127 -6.75 19.98 -7.50
CA ILE A 127 -7.66 20.69 -6.62
C ILE A 127 -7.15 22.11 -6.48
N HIS A 128 -7.99 23.09 -6.76
CA HIS A 128 -7.73 24.52 -6.58
C HIS A 128 -8.39 24.98 -5.28
N TYR A 129 -7.62 25.63 -4.41
CA TYR A 129 -8.11 26.20 -3.17
C TYR A 129 -8.26 27.72 -3.29
N ALA A 130 -9.16 28.30 -2.50
CA ALA A 130 -9.50 29.74 -2.55
C ALA A 130 -8.31 30.68 -2.31
N ASN A 131 -7.22 30.19 -1.69
CA ASN A 131 -6.02 30.97 -1.34
C ASN A 131 -4.87 30.85 -2.34
N ASN A 132 -5.14 30.53 -3.61
CA ASN A 132 -4.16 30.28 -4.67
C ASN A 132 -3.20 29.11 -4.37
N LYS A 133 -3.55 28.19 -3.48
CA LYS A 133 -2.89 26.92 -3.29
C LYS A 133 -3.53 25.85 -4.17
N SER A 134 -2.87 24.73 -4.29
CA SER A 134 -3.43 23.58 -5.01
C SER A 134 -3.00 22.26 -4.40
N ALA A 135 -3.73 21.21 -4.75
CA ALA A 135 -3.24 19.85 -4.53
C ALA A 135 -3.23 19.06 -5.85
N PHE A 136 -2.23 18.22 -5.99
CA PHE A 136 -2.13 17.25 -7.06
C PHE A 136 -2.32 15.86 -6.47
N VAL A 137 -3.29 15.10 -6.98
CA VAL A 137 -3.59 13.75 -6.51
C VAL A 137 -3.37 12.77 -7.64
N MET A 138 -2.55 11.74 -7.40
CA MET A 138 -2.43 10.58 -8.27
C MET A 138 -3.16 9.40 -7.63
N SER A 139 -4.10 8.82 -8.36
CA SER A 139 -4.86 7.63 -7.98
C SER A 139 -4.51 6.48 -8.91
N TRP A 140 -4.30 5.25 -8.37
CA TRP A 140 -4.04 4.09 -9.21
C TRP A 140 -4.61 2.81 -8.60
N ASN A 141 -4.90 1.84 -9.47
CA ASN A 141 -5.23 0.49 -8.99
C ASN A 141 -3.94 -0.21 -8.54
N HIS A 142 -3.91 -0.69 -7.30
CA HIS A 142 -2.71 -1.28 -6.69
C HIS A 142 -2.23 -2.57 -7.36
N THR A 143 -3.07 -3.20 -8.20
CA THR A 143 -2.68 -4.40 -8.97
C THR A 143 -1.54 -4.11 -9.96
N ILE A 144 -1.42 -2.86 -10.47
CA ILE A 144 -0.44 -2.51 -11.50
C ILE A 144 0.91 -2.06 -10.94
N MET A 145 0.92 -1.41 -9.76
CA MET A 145 2.14 -0.94 -9.10
C MET A 145 1.94 -0.75 -7.59
N ASP A 146 3.02 -0.90 -6.84
CA ASP A 146 3.07 -0.61 -5.41
C ASP A 146 3.38 0.87 -5.13
N GLY A 147 3.33 1.25 -3.84
CA GLY A 147 3.57 2.63 -3.42
C GLY A 147 4.96 3.16 -3.79
N ARG A 148 6.01 2.30 -3.82
CA ARG A 148 7.34 2.71 -4.26
C ARG A 148 7.39 2.88 -5.78
N GLY A 149 6.75 2.00 -6.54
CA GLY A 149 6.58 2.15 -7.98
C GLY A 149 5.88 3.46 -8.33
N ALA A 150 4.80 3.79 -7.59
CA ALA A 150 4.10 5.08 -7.71
C ALA A 150 5.00 6.28 -7.39
N GLY A 151 5.81 6.22 -6.33
CA GLY A 151 6.80 7.25 -6.00
C GLY A 151 7.84 7.45 -7.09
N MET A 152 8.31 6.35 -7.72
CA MET A 152 9.23 6.41 -8.87
C MET A 152 8.55 7.01 -10.10
N LEU A 153 7.27 6.70 -10.36
CA LEU A 153 6.50 7.31 -11.45
C LEU A 153 6.38 8.83 -11.24
N ILE A 154 6.06 9.28 -10.03
CA ILE A 154 5.97 10.70 -9.72
C ILE A 154 7.33 11.38 -9.90
N LYS A 155 8.41 10.75 -9.46
CA LYS A 155 9.75 11.27 -9.68
C LYS A 155 10.07 11.38 -11.17
N HIS A 156 9.73 10.37 -11.97
CA HIS A 156 9.87 10.41 -13.43
C HIS A 156 9.05 11.56 -14.05
N LEU A 157 7.83 11.81 -13.57
CA LEU A 157 7.02 12.94 -14.05
C LEU A 157 7.58 14.32 -13.68
N ASN A 158 8.45 14.36 -12.66
CA ASN A 158 9.11 15.58 -12.19
C ASN A 158 10.44 15.85 -12.89
N GLU A 159 10.98 14.89 -13.66
CA GLU A 159 12.24 15.01 -14.38
C GLU A 159 11.99 15.42 -15.84
N ASP A 160 12.77 16.41 -16.33
CA ASP A 160 12.71 16.84 -17.72
C ASP A 160 13.59 15.97 -18.66
N SER A 161 14.17 14.90 -18.14
CA SER A 161 15.10 14.04 -18.89
C SER A 161 14.35 13.20 -19.92
N PRO A 162 14.84 13.13 -21.17
CA PRO A 162 14.20 12.30 -22.18
C PRO A 162 14.36 10.81 -21.82
N VAL A 163 13.29 10.06 -21.99
CA VAL A 163 13.27 8.61 -21.76
C VAL A 163 13.90 7.90 -22.95
N THR A 164 14.96 7.14 -22.72
CA THR A 164 15.56 6.24 -23.73
C THR A 164 14.85 4.88 -23.73
N GLN A 165 15.04 4.08 -24.79
CA GLN A 165 14.48 2.72 -24.83
C GLN A 165 15.03 1.84 -23.69
N GLU A 166 16.30 2.00 -23.33
CA GLU A 166 16.94 1.26 -22.23
C GLU A 166 16.31 1.63 -20.88
N SER A 167 16.25 2.93 -20.56
CA SER A 167 15.62 3.38 -19.31
C SER A 167 14.14 3.04 -19.24
N PHE A 168 13.44 3.01 -20.38
CA PHE A 168 12.04 2.60 -20.44
C PHE A 168 11.85 1.11 -20.12
N ALA A 169 12.78 0.25 -20.58
CA ALA A 169 12.74 -1.18 -20.27
C ALA A 169 12.91 -1.47 -18.77
N ASP A 170 13.70 -0.66 -18.06
CA ASP A 170 13.92 -0.80 -16.61
C ASP A 170 12.67 -0.54 -15.77
N TYR A 171 11.65 0.10 -16.33
CA TYR A 171 10.37 0.35 -15.63
C TYR A 171 9.46 -0.87 -15.57
N PHE A 172 9.79 -1.93 -16.30
CA PHE A 172 9.03 -3.18 -16.35
C PHE A 172 9.74 -4.32 -15.60
N PRO A 173 8.98 -5.33 -15.13
CA PRO A 173 9.58 -6.45 -14.41
C PRO A 173 10.52 -7.27 -15.30
N VAL A 174 11.68 -7.61 -14.77
CA VAL A 174 12.64 -8.52 -15.42
C VAL A 174 12.18 -9.97 -15.23
N LYS A 175 12.52 -10.85 -16.18
CA LYS A 175 12.25 -12.29 -16.07
C LYS A 175 12.87 -12.87 -14.80
N GLU A 176 12.08 -13.62 -14.06
CA GLU A 176 12.53 -14.30 -12.85
C GLU A 176 13.59 -15.37 -13.15
N ILE A 177 14.56 -15.44 -12.26
CA ILE A 177 15.55 -16.52 -12.28
C ILE A 177 14.87 -17.80 -11.82
N LYS A 178 14.97 -18.87 -12.61
CA LYS A 178 14.39 -20.18 -12.27
C LYS A 178 15.12 -20.80 -11.08
N THR A 179 14.39 -21.11 -10.02
CA THR A 179 14.90 -21.86 -8.89
C THR A 179 14.92 -23.36 -9.23
N PRO A 180 15.99 -24.12 -8.87
CA PRO A 180 16.01 -25.58 -9.03
C PRO A 180 14.81 -26.24 -8.33
N LEU A 181 14.21 -27.26 -8.96
CA LEU A 181 12.97 -27.90 -8.51
C LEU A 181 13.04 -28.42 -7.07
N VAL A 182 14.14 -29.07 -6.69
CA VAL A 182 14.32 -29.59 -5.34
C VAL A 182 14.30 -28.49 -4.28
N GLN A 183 15.02 -27.39 -4.56
CA GLN A 183 15.05 -26.23 -3.67
C GLN A 183 13.66 -25.56 -3.62
N TYR A 184 12.97 -25.52 -4.74
CA TYR A 184 11.61 -24.99 -4.82
C TYR A 184 10.65 -25.78 -3.90
N ILE A 185 10.63 -27.12 -3.99
CA ILE A 185 9.77 -27.98 -3.15
C ILE A 185 10.09 -27.79 -1.67
N LYS A 186 11.38 -27.76 -1.30
CA LYS A 186 11.82 -27.52 0.07
C LYS A 186 11.30 -26.16 0.59
N ASN A 187 11.49 -25.11 -0.18
CA ASN A 187 11.04 -23.77 0.20
C ASN A 187 9.52 -23.71 0.38
N MET A 188 8.75 -24.37 -0.49
CA MET A 188 7.28 -24.43 -0.38
C MET A 188 6.83 -25.15 0.90
N TYR A 189 7.50 -26.23 1.28
CA TYR A 189 7.20 -26.93 2.52
C TYR A 189 7.50 -26.04 3.76
N GLU A 190 8.64 -25.34 3.76
CA GLU A 190 9.01 -24.42 4.84
C GLU A 190 8.01 -23.26 4.97
N VAL A 191 7.60 -22.65 3.85
CA VAL A 191 6.59 -21.56 3.85
C VAL A 191 5.24 -22.07 4.34
N LYS A 192 4.79 -23.23 3.85
CA LYS A 192 3.54 -23.84 4.32
C LYS A 192 3.54 -24.01 5.83
N ARG A 193 4.58 -24.66 6.37
CA ARG A 193 4.73 -24.87 7.81
C ARG A 193 4.76 -23.56 8.59
N PHE A 194 5.48 -22.56 8.07
CA PHE A 194 5.56 -21.23 8.68
C PHE A 194 4.18 -20.56 8.75
N ILE A 195 3.43 -20.53 7.63
CA ILE A 195 2.10 -19.93 7.59
C ILE A 195 1.13 -20.66 8.51
N GLU A 196 1.08 -21.99 8.46
CA GLU A 196 0.22 -22.80 9.34
C GLU A 196 0.50 -22.55 10.83
N THR A 197 1.75 -22.30 11.20
CA THR A 197 2.14 -22.01 12.58
C THR A 197 1.85 -20.56 12.96
N SER A 198 2.22 -19.61 12.10
CA SER A 198 2.10 -18.16 12.39
C SER A 198 0.67 -17.66 12.34
N SER A 199 -0.17 -18.19 11.44
CA SER A 199 -1.57 -17.80 11.28
C SER A 199 -2.55 -18.72 12.04
N LYS A 200 -2.07 -19.52 12.99
CA LYS A 200 -2.93 -20.45 13.77
C LYS A 200 -4.01 -19.70 14.53
N ALA A 201 -5.26 -20.08 14.29
CA ALA A 201 -6.42 -19.52 14.99
C ALA A 201 -6.41 -19.80 16.53
N PRO A 202 -7.13 -19.03 17.35
CA PRO A 202 -7.95 -17.88 16.95
C PRO A 202 -7.13 -16.62 16.70
N ILE A 203 -7.37 -15.98 15.56
CA ILE A 203 -6.80 -14.66 15.25
C ILE A 203 -7.82 -13.62 15.67
N ALA A 204 -7.39 -12.67 16.49
CA ALA A 204 -8.18 -11.53 16.88
C ALA A 204 -8.20 -10.48 15.75
N SER A 205 -9.36 -10.00 15.40
CA SER A 205 -9.56 -8.93 14.42
C SER A 205 -10.40 -7.82 15.02
N VAL A 206 -10.30 -6.62 14.44
CA VAL A 206 -11.19 -5.51 14.80
C VAL A 206 -12.63 -5.72 14.31
N VAL A 207 -12.86 -6.69 13.43
CA VAL A 207 -14.20 -7.06 12.98
C VAL A 207 -14.82 -8.03 13.98
N ASN A 208 -15.87 -7.60 14.69
CA ASN A 208 -16.54 -8.43 15.70
C ASN A 208 -17.50 -9.47 15.11
N ASN A 209 -18.24 -9.11 14.06
CA ASN A 209 -19.14 -9.99 13.34
C ASN A 209 -19.18 -9.58 11.88
N PHE A 210 -19.10 -10.52 10.97
CA PHE A 210 -19.32 -10.28 9.54
C PHE A 210 -20.82 -10.02 9.31
N THR A 211 -21.26 -8.77 9.51
CA THR A 211 -22.57 -8.36 9.00
C THR A 211 -22.42 -8.21 7.49
N THR A 212 -23.28 -8.91 6.75
CA THR A 212 -23.43 -8.77 5.30
C THR A 212 -24.12 -7.46 4.96
N SER A 213 -23.54 -6.33 5.34
CA SER A 213 -24.05 -5.03 4.90
C SER A 213 -23.80 -4.87 3.40
N THR A 214 -24.78 -4.31 2.73
CA THR A 214 -24.74 -4.06 1.29
C THR A 214 -23.79 -2.92 0.89
N HIS A 215 -23.33 -2.10 1.84
CA HIS A 215 -22.41 -0.99 1.61
C HIS A 215 -21.42 -0.85 2.76
N ASN A 216 -20.15 -0.75 2.43
CA ASN A 216 -19.05 -0.45 3.35
C ASN A 216 -18.59 0.98 3.12
N THR A 217 -18.97 1.89 4.02
CA THR A 217 -18.49 3.28 3.99
C THR A 217 -17.15 3.36 4.70
N PHE A 218 -16.14 3.87 4.00
CA PHE A 218 -14.81 4.12 4.56
C PHE A 218 -14.63 5.60 4.84
N LYS A 219 -14.05 5.87 6.00
CA LYS A 219 -13.62 7.20 6.42
C LYS A 219 -12.11 7.18 6.70
N HIS A 220 -11.56 8.37 6.85
CA HIS A 220 -10.15 8.53 7.22
C HIS A 220 -9.99 9.65 8.26
N LYS A 221 -8.98 9.52 9.11
CA LYS A 221 -8.56 10.50 10.09
C LYS A 221 -7.06 10.69 9.99
N ILE A 222 -6.62 11.90 9.70
CA ILE A 222 -5.19 12.24 9.61
C ILE A 222 -4.76 12.86 10.93
N ILE A 223 -3.68 12.32 11.50
CA ILE A 223 -2.97 12.84 12.65
C ILE A 223 -1.59 13.27 12.17
N GLN A 224 -1.22 14.50 12.41
CA GLN A 224 0.09 15.04 12.08
C GLN A 224 0.87 15.32 13.36
N PHE A 225 2.14 14.89 13.38
CA PHE A 225 3.08 15.17 14.44
C PHE A 225 4.07 16.23 13.95
N ASN A 226 4.22 17.31 14.69
CA ASN A 226 5.20 18.34 14.33
C ASN A 226 6.65 17.81 14.46
N ASN A 227 7.63 18.63 14.09
CA ASN A 227 9.05 18.21 14.10
C ASN A 227 9.52 17.74 15.49
N ALA A 228 9.14 18.44 16.55
CA ALA A 228 9.54 18.09 17.93
C ALA A 228 8.86 16.78 18.37
N GLU A 229 7.59 16.60 18.07
CA GLU A 229 6.84 15.37 18.35
C GLU A 229 7.40 14.20 17.53
N THR A 230 7.72 14.43 16.24
CA THR A 230 8.33 13.39 15.39
C THR A 230 9.68 12.95 15.93
N GLN A 231 10.53 13.88 16.38
CA GLN A 231 11.80 13.54 17.03
C GLN A 231 11.58 12.77 18.34
N ARG A 232 10.60 13.16 19.15
CA ARG A 232 10.25 12.45 20.38
C ARG A 232 9.77 11.02 20.11
N ILE A 233 9.05 10.80 19.01
CA ILE A 233 8.65 9.46 18.57
C ILE A 233 9.88 8.61 18.22
N ASP A 234 10.85 9.17 17.48
CA ASP A 234 12.10 8.48 17.15
C ASP A 234 12.91 8.13 18.42
N ASP A 235 13.01 9.05 19.36
CA ASP A 235 13.70 8.84 20.64
C ASP A 235 13.01 7.75 21.48
N ASN A 236 11.67 7.76 21.53
CA ASN A 236 10.88 6.72 22.18
C ASN A 236 11.03 5.35 21.50
N ALA A 237 11.13 5.30 20.19
CA ALA A 237 11.41 4.07 19.46
C ALA A 237 12.77 3.48 19.89
N ILE A 238 13.82 4.31 19.97
CA ILE A 238 15.15 3.89 20.41
C ILE A 238 15.11 3.42 21.89
N LYS A 239 14.46 4.20 22.78
CA LYS A 239 14.29 3.88 24.20
C LYS A 239 13.60 2.54 24.43
N ASN A 240 12.63 2.19 23.59
CA ASN A 240 11.92 0.93 23.64
C ASN A 240 12.63 -0.22 22.89
N GLY A 241 13.82 0.01 22.32
CA GLY A 241 14.64 -1.02 21.70
C GLY A 241 14.34 -1.30 20.23
N ALA A 242 13.72 -0.37 19.50
CA ALA A 242 13.48 -0.48 18.07
C ALA A 242 14.76 -0.20 17.26
N LYS A 243 15.75 -1.09 17.37
CA LYS A 243 17.09 -0.93 16.78
C LYS A 243 17.14 -0.93 15.25
N PHE A 244 16.11 -1.46 14.60
CA PHE A 244 16.05 -1.63 13.14
C PHE A 244 15.10 -0.64 12.47
N GLY A 245 14.83 0.48 13.12
CA GLY A 245 14.01 1.55 12.60
C GLY A 245 12.68 1.73 13.34
N VAL A 246 12.10 2.91 13.19
CA VAL A 246 10.89 3.35 13.89
C VAL A 246 9.67 2.47 13.62
N ASN A 247 9.59 1.82 12.45
CA ASN A 247 8.44 1.01 12.05
C ASN A 247 8.08 -0.09 13.05
N ILE A 248 9.08 -0.72 13.69
CA ILE A 248 8.85 -1.77 14.70
C ILE A 248 8.14 -1.19 15.93
N PHE A 249 8.52 0.01 16.35
CA PHE A 249 7.86 0.74 17.44
C PHE A 249 6.43 1.13 17.05
N LEU A 250 6.22 1.67 15.84
CA LEU A 250 4.89 2.05 15.35
C LEU A 250 3.94 0.84 15.27
N ILE A 251 4.41 -0.30 14.76
CA ILE A 251 3.65 -1.56 14.73
C ILE A 251 3.28 -2.00 16.16
N SER A 252 4.22 -1.88 17.10
CA SER A 252 3.99 -2.24 18.50
C SER A 252 2.93 -1.34 19.14
N CYS A 253 2.98 -0.03 18.93
CA CYS A 253 1.96 0.91 19.42
C CYS A 253 0.57 0.60 18.82
N CYS A 254 0.48 0.39 17.49
CA CYS A 254 -0.77 -0.03 16.86
C CYS A 254 -1.32 -1.34 17.46
N SER A 255 -0.43 -2.30 17.77
CA SER A 255 -0.84 -3.58 18.37
C SER A 255 -1.43 -3.41 19.77
N HIS A 256 -0.87 -2.52 20.58
CA HIS A 256 -1.42 -2.17 21.90
C HIS A 256 -2.81 -1.51 21.80
N ILE A 257 -3.01 -0.64 20.82
CA ILE A 257 -4.33 -0.02 20.58
C ILE A 257 -5.36 -1.09 20.25
N ILE A 258 -5.04 -2.00 19.36
CA ILE A 258 -5.99 -3.06 18.97
C ILE A 258 -6.29 -3.98 20.14
N GLN A 259 -5.31 -4.35 20.96
CA GLN A 259 -5.56 -5.12 22.18
C GLN A 259 -6.46 -4.36 23.15
N ALA A 260 -6.20 -3.08 23.38
CA ALA A 260 -7.03 -2.27 24.29
C ALA A 260 -8.47 -2.14 23.78
N LEU A 261 -8.65 -1.97 22.46
CA LEU A 261 -9.97 -1.95 21.83
C LEU A 261 -10.70 -3.28 22.00
N GLN A 262 -10.00 -4.40 21.78
CA GLN A 262 -10.56 -5.74 21.98
C GLN A 262 -10.98 -5.97 23.43
N LYS A 263 -10.15 -5.61 24.40
CA LYS A 263 -10.49 -5.70 25.83
C LYS A 263 -11.74 -4.90 26.17
N LYS A 264 -11.88 -3.68 25.62
CA LYS A 264 -13.12 -2.89 25.80
C LYS A 264 -14.34 -3.56 25.20
N ARG A 265 -14.18 -4.32 24.12
CA ARG A 265 -15.24 -5.11 23.48
C ARG A 265 -15.49 -6.48 24.14
N GLY A 266 -14.77 -6.80 25.23
CA GLY A 266 -14.87 -8.09 25.91
C GLY A 266 -14.29 -9.25 25.10
N THR A 267 -13.36 -8.97 24.17
CA THR A 267 -12.66 -9.96 23.35
C THR A 267 -11.18 -9.93 23.63
N ASP A 268 -10.49 -11.04 23.36
CA ASP A 268 -9.03 -11.15 23.42
C ASP A 268 -8.57 -12.17 22.38
N GLY A 269 -7.31 -12.12 22.01
CA GLY A 269 -6.75 -13.09 21.07
C GLY A 269 -5.38 -12.71 20.55
N VAL A 270 -4.92 -13.51 19.61
CA VAL A 270 -3.63 -13.36 18.97
C VAL A 270 -3.74 -12.36 17.84
N LEU A 271 -2.84 -11.39 17.80
CA LEU A 271 -2.71 -10.51 16.64
C LEU A 271 -1.82 -11.18 15.58
N TRP A 272 -2.29 -11.15 14.35
CA TRP A 272 -1.53 -11.62 13.19
C TRP A 272 -1.45 -10.53 12.14
N LEU A 273 -0.23 -10.16 11.76
CA LEU A 273 0.05 -8.97 10.98
C LEU A 273 0.99 -9.32 9.81
N PRO A 274 0.47 -9.44 8.59
CA PRO A 274 1.28 -9.45 7.38
C PRO A 274 1.70 -8.01 7.04
N ILE A 275 2.96 -7.68 7.26
CA ILE A 275 3.51 -6.35 7.02
C ILE A 275 4.26 -6.32 5.70
N PRO A 276 3.81 -5.53 4.72
CA PRO A 276 4.51 -5.38 3.45
C PRO A 276 5.79 -4.56 3.62
N TYR A 277 6.85 -4.93 2.90
CA TYR A 277 8.02 -4.11 2.71
C TYR A 277 8.55 -4.24 1.28
N ASP A 278 9.29 -3.24 0.83
CA ASP A 278 9.79 -3.20 -0.52
C ASP A 278 10.95 -4.20 -0.73
N GLY A 279 10.81 -5.03 -1.75
CA GLY A 279 11.81 -6.03 -2.14
C GLY A 279 12.89 -5.50 -3.08
N ARG A 280 12.81 -4.25 -3.54
CA ARG A 280 13.81 -3.65 -4.41
C ARG A 280 15.07 -3.30 -3.63
N ARG A 281 16.19 -3.22 -4.33
CA ARG A 281 17.43 -2.69 -3.74
C ARG A 281 17.25 -1.19 -3.43
N ARG A 282 17.94 -0.73 -2.39
CA ARG A 282 18.00 0.70 -2.07
C ARG A 282 18.54 1.47 -3.29
N GLY A 283 17.91 2.61 -3.62
CA GLY A 283 18.29 3.43 -4.78
C GLY A 283 17.85 2.89 -6.13
N ALA A 284 17.09 1.78 -6.21
CA ALA A 284 16.57 1.28 -7.48
C ALA A 284 15.63 2.30 -8.15
N ILE A 285 15.74 2.42 -9.47
CA ILE A 285 14.91 3.29 -10.33
C ILE A 285 13.75 2.54 -10.98
N GLY A 286 13.66 1.25 -10.79
CA GLY A 286 12.62 0.35 -11.31
C GLY A 286 12.66 -1.03 -10.62
N PRO A 287 11.79 -1.94 -11.03
CA PRO A 287 10.65 -1.72 -11.93
C PRO A 287 9.54 -0.86 -11.29
N ILE A 288 8.80 -0.12 -12.15
CA ILE A 288 7.63 0.67 -11.74
C ILE A 288 6.36 -0.18 -11.87
N ILE A 289 6.21 -0.84 -13.03
CA ILE A 289 5.01 -1.56 -13.44
C ILE A 289 5.04 -2.99 -12.89
N THR A 290 4.92 -3.12 -11.60
CA THR A 290 4.69 -4.36 -10.83
C THR A 290 4.72 -4.08 -9.34
N ASN A 291 4.25 -5.02 -8.55
CA ASN A 291 4.40 -5.02 -7.10
C ASN A 291 5.66 -5.80 -6.71
N CYS A 292 6.67 -5.11 -6.19
CA CYS A 292 7.88 -5.72 -5.62
C CYS A 292 7.77 -5.88 -4.10
N VAL A 293 6.58 -6.18 -3.64
CA VAL A 293 6.28 -6.30 -2.21
C VAL A 293 6.67 -7.67 -1.72
N LEU A 294 7.43 -7.71 -0.63
CA LEU A 294 7.70 -8.87 0.21
C LEU A 294 6.93 -8.72 1.52
N PHE A 295 6.75 -9.81 2.26
CA PHE A 295 6.01 -9.77 3.51
C PHE A 295 6.84 -10.28 4.68
N LEU A 296 6.73 -9.57 5.81
CA LEU A 296 7.08 -10.05 7.15
C LEU A 296 5.80 -10.34 7.91
N PHE A 297 5.76 -11.43 8.61
CA PHE A 297 4.58 -11.86 9.34
C PHE A 297 4.84 -11.83 10.84
N TYR A 298 4.00 -11.13 11.58
CA TYR A 298 4.13 -11.04 13.03
C TYR A 298 2.93 -11.68 13.70
N ARG A 299 3.22 -12.61 14.62
CA ARG A 299 2.26 -13.19 15.53
C ARG A 299 2.53 -12.66 16.93
N ILE A 300 1.62 -11.83 17.45
CA ILE A 300 1.77 -11.19 18.75
C ILE A 300 0.72 -11.81 19.68
N LEU A 301 1.20 -12.50 20.70
CA LEU A 301 0.36 -13.14 21.71
C LEU A 301 -0.02 -12.11 22.80
N PRO A 302 -1.15 -12.27 23.52
CA PRO A 302 -1.54 -11.36 24.61
C PRO A 302 -0.43 -11.15 25.64
N GLN A 303 0.34 -12.18 25.97
CA GLN A 303 1.48 -12.07 26.90
C GLN A 303 2.64 -11.22 26.38
N ASN A 304 2.73 -10.97 25.06
CA ASN A 304 3.73 -10.09 24.48
C ASN A 304 3.30 -8.62 24.48
N LEU A 305 2.04 -8.35 24.84
CA LEU A 305 1.42 -7.02 24.89
C LEU A 305 1.32 -6.49 26.33
N THR A 306 2.30 -6.80 27.18
CA THR A 306 2.38 -6.30 28.57
C THR A 306 2.99 -4.91 28.67
N SER A 307 3.91 -4.59 27.75
CA SER A 307 4.49 -3.26 27.57
C SER A 307 4.96 -3.07 26.14
N ILE A 308 5.09 -1.82 25.70
CA ILE A 308 5.64 -1.50 24.37
C ILE A 308 7.01 -2.14 24.16
N LYS A 309 7.88 -2.07 25.18
CA LYS A 309 9.23 -2.65 25.11
C LYS A 309 9.22 -4.17 24.85
N GLU A 310 8.35 -4.92 25.51
CA GLU A 310 8.23 -6.38 25.30
C GLU A 310 7.64 -6.68 23.93
N THR A 311 6.69 -5.88 23.44
CA THR A 311 6.15 -6.03 22.08
C THR A 311 7.21 -5.73 21.03
N VAL A 312 7.98 -4.65 21.17
CA VAL A 312 9.11 -4.31 20.29
C VAL A 312 10.13 -5.45 20.26
N LYS A 313 10.47 -6.03 21.41
CA LYS A 313 11.39 -7.17 21.51
C LYS A 313 10.84 -8.40 20.75
N CYS A 314 9.56 -8.68 20.91
CA CYS A 314 8.89 -9.81 20.22
C CYS A 314 8.90 -9.59 18.70
N VAL A 315 8.55 -8.40 18.22
CA VAL A 315 8.53 -8.06 16.78
C VAL A 315 9.94 -8.08 16.19
N ASN A 316 10.94 -7.52 16.89
CA ASN A 316 12.35 -7.58 16.48
C ASN A 316 12.83 -9.03 16.31
N ALA A 317 12.54 -9.90 17.29
CA ALA A 317 12.97 -11.30 17.25
C ALA A 317 12.38 -12.04 16.05
N GLN A 318 11.08 -11.86 15.78
CA GLN A 318 10.41 -12.48 14.65
C GLN A 318 10.94 -11.93 13.31
N MET A 319 11.22 -10.64 13.22
CA MET A 319 11.82 -10.04 12.01
C MET A 319 13.19 -10.64 11.71
N ILE A 320 14.07 -10.71 12.74
CA ILE A 320 15.42 -11.26 12.61
C ILE A 320 15.36 -12.72 12.15
N ASP A 321 14.49 -13.52 12.75
CA ASP A 321 14.33 -14.94 12.39
C ASP A 321 13.87 -15.09 10.93
N GLN A 322 12.88 -14.33 10.50
CA GLN A 322 12.37 -14.38 9.13
C GLN A 322 13.42 -13.93 8.10
N ILE A 323 14.21 -12.88 8.42
CA ILE A 323 15.30 -12.42 7.54
C ILE A 323 16.42 -13.48 7.47
N LYS A 324 16.83 -14.06 8.60
CA LYS A 324 17.87 -15.10 8.64
C LYS A 324 17.47 -16.37 7.87
N THR A 325 16.20 -16.71 7.89
CA THR A 325 15.66 -17.88 7.19
C THR A 325 15.25 -17.60 5.75
N ASP A 326 15.42 -16.37 5.28
CA ASP A 326 14.99 -15.88 3.94
C ASP A 326 13.50 -16.11 3.65
N MET A 327 12.67 -16.11 4.72
CA MET A 327 11.25 -16.42 4.66
C MET A 327 10.47 -15.50 3.69
N PRO A 328 10.75 -14.17 3.65
CA PRO A 328 10.04 -13.28 2.72
C PRO A 328 10.22 -13.66 1.24
N LYS A 329 11.44 -14.04 0.83
CA LYS A 329 11.68 -14.50 -0.55
C LYS A 329 11.02 -15.87 -0.82
N LYS A 330 11.06 -16.77 0.14
CA LYS A 330 10.37 -18.06 0.03
C LYS A 330 8.86 -17.87 -0.08
N TYR A 331 8.28 -16.92 0.67
CA TYR A 331 6.88 -16.58 0.54
C TYR A 331 6.54 -15.97 -0.82
N ASN A 332 7.41 -15.10 -1.36
CA ASN A 332 7.25 -14.59 -2.73
C ASN A 332 7.24 -15.72 -3.78
N MET A 333 8.03 -16.77 -3.58
CA MET A 333 7.97 -17.97 -4.44
C MET A 333 6.60 -18.67 -4.33
N LEU A 334 5.98 -18.73 -3.15
CA LEU A 334 4.62 -19.23 -3.00
C LEU A 334 3.61 -18.36 -3.78
N LEU A 335 3.70 -17.03 -3.67
CA LEU A 335 2.86 -16.13 -4.44
C LEU A 335 3.03 -16.35 -5.95
N ASN A 336 4.26 -16.57 -6.40
CA ASN A 336 4.54 -16.87 -7.81
C ASN A 336 4.00 -18.23 -8.26
N MET A 337 3.88 -19.19 -7.37
CA MET A 337 3.15 -20.45 -7.66
C MET A 337 1.64 -20.20 -7.76
N MET A 338 1.10 -19.39 -6.87
CA MET A 338 -0.34 -19.10 -6.82
C MET A 338 -0.86 -18.39 -8.07
N ARG A 339 -0.02 -17.69 -8.84
CA ARG A 339 -0.41 -17.07 -10.12
C ARG A 339 -0.83 -18.06 -11.21
N HIS A 340 -0.48 -19.35 -11.06
CA HIS A 340 -0.91 -20.44 -11.95
C HIS A 340 -2.32 -20.96 -11.61
N ILE A 341 -2.91 -20.52 -10.52
CA ILE A 341 -4.22 -20.93 -10.05
C ILE A 341 -5.28 -19.93 -10.54
N PRO A 342 -6.41 -20.37 -11.09
CA PRO A 342 -7.51 -19.48 -11.42
C PRO A 342 -7.93 -18.61 -10.23
N LEU A 343 -8.19 -17.34 -10.47
CA LEU A 343 -8.42 -16.31 -9.43
C LEU A 343 -9.51 -16.70 -8.41
N GLY A 344 -10.60 -17.34 -8.88
CA GLY A 344 -11.68 -17.81 -8.00
C GLY A 344 -11.22 -18.90 -7.02
N LEU A 345 -10.37 -19.84 -7.49
CA LEU A 345 -9.80 -20.89 -6.65
C LEU A 345 -8.74 -20.30 -5.70
N TYR A 346 -7.92 -19.35 -6.17
CA TYR A 346 -6.98 -18.62 -5.31
C TYR A 346 -7.70 -17.94 -4.15
N HIS A 347 -8.74 -17.17 -4.45
CA HIS A 347 -9.57 -16.51 -3.44
C HIS A 347 -10.19 -17.52 -2.45
N PHE A 348 -10.71 -18.64 -2.94
CA PHE A 348 -11.29 -19.69 -2.09
C PHE A 348 -10.26 -20.31 -1.13
N LEU A 349 -9.07 -20.68 -1.65
CA LEU A 349 -8.00 -21.28 -0.84
C LEU A 349 -7.50 -20.31 0.25
N THR A 350 -7.36 -19.05 -0.08
CA THR A 350 -6.93 -18.02 0.88
C THR A 350 -7.96 -17.82 1.98
N ASN A 351 -9.24 -17.70 1.63
CA ASN A 351 -10.31 -17.50 2.60
C ASN A 351 -10.58 -18.69 3.50
N LYS A 352 -10.49 -19.91 2.96
CA LYS A 352 -10.72 -21.14 3.74
C LYS A 352 -9.75 -21.26 4.92
N ASN A 353 -8.50 -20.92 4.70
CA ASN A 353 -7.45 -21.05 5.72
C ASN A 353 -7.49 -19.93 6.76
N SER A 354 -7.93 -18.73 6.40
CA SER A 354 -7.91 -17.54 7.25
C SER A 354 -9.23 -17.24 7.95
N GLN A 355 -10.28 -18.05 7.74
CA GLN A 355 -11.65 -17.75 8.20
C GLN A 355 -12.12 -16.34 7.80
N ASN A 356 -11.72 -15.89 6.62
CA ASN A 356 -11.88 -14.54 6.08
C ASN A 356 -11.12 -13.42 6.82
N ILE A 357 -10.21 -13.75 7.73
CA ILE A 357 -9.39 -12.76 8.45
C ILE A 357 -7.97 -12.78 7.88
N PHE A 358 -7.64 -11.84 7.00
CA PHE A 358 -6.29 -11.71 6.42
C PHE A 358 -5.28 -11.06 7.34
N ALA A 359 -5.76 -10.24 8.28
CA ALA A 359 -4.93 -9.54 9.26
C ALA A 359 -5.80 -9.08 10.43
N SER A 360 -5.20 -8.89 11.59
CA SER A 360 -5.89 -8.27 12.73
C SER A 360 -6.24 -6.80 12.47
N PHE A 361 -5.35 -6.10 11.80
CA PHE A 361 -5.48 -4.78 11.19
C PHE A 361 -4.44 -4.65 10.08
N LEU A 362 -4.56 -3.67 9.21
CA LEU A 362 -3.57 -3.38 8.19
C LEU A 362 -2.62 -2.29 8.65
N TYR A 363 -1.36 -2.43 8.30
CA TYR A 363 -0.30 -1.47 8.54
C TYR A 363 0.49 -1.24 7.27
N THR A 364 0.75 0.02 6.97
CA THR A 364 1.68 0.40 5.91
C THR A 364 2.50 1.61 6.34
N SER A 365 3.74 1.65 5.89
CA SER A 365 4.60 2.82 6.05
C SER A 365 5.26 3.10 4.72
N THR A 366 5.09 4.32 4.24
CA THR A 366 5.63 4.70 2.93
C THR A 366 7.09 5.09 3.06
N GLY A 367 7.90 4.43 2.26
CA GLY A 367 9.35 4.56 2.32
C GLY A 367 9.91 5.76 1.54
N GLU A 368 11.21 5.69 1.31
CA GLU A 368 12.17 6.74 1.01
C GLU A 368 11.90 7.65 -0.22
N ASN A 369 11.16 7.21 -1.24
CA ASN A 369 11.09 7.97 -2.51
C ASN A 369 10.29 9.27 -2.44
N ILE A 370 9.38 9.38 -1.49
CA ILE A 370 8.51 10.57 -1.32
C ILE A 370 9.06 11.46 -0.21
N HIS A 371 9.82 10.86 0.71
CA HIS A 371 10.39 11.56 1.87
C HIS A 371 11.24 12.78 1.48
N ASP A 372 12.05 12.65 0.44
CA ASP A 372 13.02 13.67 0.01
C ASP A 372 12.52 14.57 -1.13
N MET A 373 11.30 14.37 -1.62
CA MET A 373 10.76 15.20 -2.68
C MET A 373 10.39 16.59 -2.14
N LYS A 374 11.08 17.62 -2.61
CA LYS A 374 10.84 19.01 -2.22
C LYS A 374 9.94 19.76 -3.20
N THR A 375 9.91 19.31 -4.45
CA THR A 375 9.16 19.97 -5.53
C THR A 375 8.41 18.94 -6.36
N LEU A 376 7.26 19.34 -6.88
CA LEU A 376 6.51 18.61 -7.89
C LEU A 376 6.25 19.54 -9.07
N ILE A 377 6.75 19.19 -10.26
CA ILE A 377 6.62 19.96 -11.50
C ILE A 377 7.02 21.44 -11.26
N ASN A 378 8.22 21.60 -10.68
CA ASN A 378 8.80 22.91 -10.33
C ASN A 378 8.02 23.74 -9.30
N LYS A 379 7.06 23.14 -8.58
CA LYS A 379 6.34 23.79 -7.47
C LYS A 379 6.75 23.20 -6.14
N PRO A 380 6.98 24.00 -5.08
CA PRO A 380 7.30 23.50 -3.75
C PRO A 380 6.17 22.61 -3.20
N ILE A 381 6.54 21.45 -2.67
CA ILE A 381 5.63 20.57 -1.94
C ILE A 381 5.59 21.03 -0.49
N ASN A 382 4.42 21.47 -0.05
CA ASN A 382 4.19 21.84 1.35
C ASN A 382 3.91 20.60 2.20
N ASP A 383 3.09 19.71 1.67
CA ASP A 383 2.62 18.56 2.39
C ASP A 383 2.29 17.36 1.49
N VAL A 384 2.30 16.16 2.08
CA VAL A 384 1.93 14.92 1.37
C VAL A 384 1.03 14.07 2.26
N VAL A 385 0.02 13.46 1.65
CA VAL A 385 -0.87 12.50 2.31
C VAL A 385 -1.06 11.28 1.41
N ILE A 386 -1.08 10.08 2.02
CA ILE A 386 -1.40 8.82 1.35
C ILE A 386 -2.71 8.26 1.86
N PHE A 387 -3.53 7.80 0.92
CA PHE A 387 -4.77 7.08 1.17
C PHE A 387 -4.56 5.62 0.70
N PRO A 388 -4.36 4.68 1.64
CA PRO A 388 -4.20 3.27 1.32
C PRO A 388 -5.51 2.65 0.80
N PRO A 389 -5.47 1.42 0.25
CA PRO A 389 -6.66 0.73 -0.19
C PRO A 389 -7.68 0.55 0.94
N GLN A 390 -8.94 0.66 0.58
CA GLN A 390 -10.07 0.43 1.48
C GLN A 390 -10.40 -1.06 1.50
N THR A 391 -9.75 -1.80 2.40
CA THR A 391 -9.83 -3.26 2.50
C THR A 391 -10.73 -3.69 3.65
N PHE A 392 -11.71 -4.53 3.38
CA PHE A 392 -12.57 -5.14 4.38
C PHE A 392 -12.72 -6.65 4.14
N PRO A 393 -12.62 -7.50 5.18
CA PRO A 393 -11.98 -7.24 6.47
C PRO A 393 -10.47 -6.99 6.34
N PRO A 394 -9.80 -6.33 7.33
CA PRO A 394 -10.28 -6.02 8.68
C PRO A 394 -11.00 -4.68 8.80
N GLY A 395 -11.02 -3.83 7.78
CA GLY A 395 -11.69 -2.52 7.82
C GLY A 395 -11.01 -1.48 8.72
N LEU A 396 -9.72 -1.66 9.03
CA LEU A 396 -8.89 -0.70 9.74
C LEU A 396 -7.45 -0.77 9.23
N THR A 397 -6.93 0.37 8.81
CA THR A 397 -5.56 0.52 8.31
C THR A 397 -4.87 1.69 9.01
N PHE A 398 -3.67 1.45 9.54
CA PHE A 398 -2.76 2.50 10.00
C PHE A 398 -1.72 2.74 8.90
N SER A 399 -1.74 3.92 8.30
CA SER A 399 -0.83 4.31 7.23
C SER A 399 0.07 5.44 7.68
N PHE A 400 1.35 5.14 7.86
CA PHE A 400 2.35 6.14 8.26
C PHE A 400 3.10 6.66 7.05
N LEU A 401 3.31 7.96 7.03
CA LEU A 401 4.13 8.67 6.05
C LEU A 401 5.02 9.67 6.77
N ARG A 402 6.27 9.77 6.35
CA ARG A 402 7.17 10.84 6.78
C ARG A 402 7.53 11.71 5.58
N HIS A 403 7.34 13.02 5.72
CA HIS A 403 7.76 14.01 4.73
C HIS A 403 8.29 15.25 5.46
N ASN A 404 9.42 15.81 5.02
CA ASN A 404 10.07 16.98 5.64
C ASN A 404 10.23 16.86 7.17
N ASN A 405 10.62 15.67 7.67
CA ASN A 405 10.75 15.35 9.11
C ASN A 405 9.43 15.45 9.91
N ILE A 406 8.30 15.50 9.24
CA ILE A 406 6.96 15.46 9.83
C ILE A 406 6.40 14.05 9.63
N LEU A 407 6.07 13.38 10.73
CA LEU A 407 5.38 12.09 10.70
C LEU A 407 3.88 12.34 10.64
N LYS A 408 3.21 11.61 9.76
CA LYS A 408 1.76 11.57 9.67
C LYS A 408 1.25 10.15 9.82
N LEU A 409 0.11 10.03 10.45
CA LEU A 409 -0.69 8.81 10.51
C LEU A 409 -2.03 9.07 9.88
N ASN A 410 -2.34 8.36 8.81
CA ASN A 410 -3.70 8.29 8.26
C ASN A 410 -4.36 7.00 8.75
N ILE A 411 -5.41 7.11 9.57
CA ILE A 411 -6.25 6.01 10.03
C ILE A 411 -7.40 5.88 9.05
N VAL A 412 -7.41 4.82 8.25
CA VAL A 412 -8.50 4.51 7.32
C VAL A 412 -9.34 3.39 7.93
N TYR A 413 -10.63 3.62 8.08
CA TYR A 413 -11.51 2.69 8.78
C TYR A 413 -12.89 2.58 8.12
N SER A 414 -13.50 1.41 8.26
CA SER A 414 -14.90 1.19 7.92
C SER A 414 -15.79 1.57 9.11
N GLU A 415 -16.87 2.30 8.86
CA GLU A 415 -17.87 2.65 9.90
C GLU A 415 -18.53 1.42 10.52
N GLN A 416 -18.50 0.28 9.83
CA GLN A 416 -18.97 -1.00 10.37
C GLN A 416 -18.00 -1.61 11.39
N THR A 417 -16.74 -1.21 11.35
CA THR A 417 -15.68 -1.76 12.19
C THR A 417 -15.37 -0.86 13.39
N ILE A 418 -15.31 0.44 13.17
CA ILE A 418 -14.91 1.45 14.17
C ILE A 418 -15.98 2.54 14.20
N ASN A 419 -16.56 2.78 15.36
CA ASN A 419 -17.46 3.90 15.60
C ASN A 419 -16.70 5.16 16.06
N ASP A 420 -17.40 6.29 16.14
CA ASP A 420 -16.76 7.58 16.47
C ASP A 420 -16.13 7.61 17.88
N ALA A 421 -16.74 6.94 18.86
CA ALA A 421 -16.18 6.85 20.21
C ALA A 421 -14.89 6.02 20.25
N GLU A 422 -14.86 4.94 19.49
CA GLU A 422 -13.66 4.10 19.33
C GLU A 422 -12.59 4.82 18.53
N LEU A 423 -12.93 5.59 17.50
CA LEU A 423 -11.99 6.42 16.75
C LEU A 423 -11.31 7.46 17.67
N ASN A 424 -12.10 8.19 18.45
CA ASN A 424 -11.58 9.17 19.41
C ASN A 424 -10.65 8.50 20.44
N TYR A 425 -11.00 7.30 20.89
CA TYR A 425 -10.14 6.52 21.77
C TYR A 425 -8.83 6.13 21.10
N ILE A 426 -8.89 5.64 19.85
CA ILE A 426 -7.69 5.29 19.05
C ILE A 426 -6.80 6.52 18.88
N GLU A 427 -7.38 7.67 18.52
CA GLU A 427 -6.63 8.92 18.32
C GLU A 427 -5.91 9.39 19.58
N THR A 428 -6.58 9.38 20.72
CA THR A 428 -5.97 9.76 21.99
C THR A 428 -4.87 8.80 22.40
N TYR A 429 -5.19 7.50 22.40
CA TYR A 429 -4.26 6.49 22.88
C TYR A 429 -3.04 6.29 21.99
N ILE A 430 -3.18 6.46 20.65
CA ILE A 430 -1.99 6.38 19.75
C ILE A 430 -1.02 7.54 20.03
N LYS A 431 -1.52 8.76 20.29
CA LYS A 431 -0.68 9.91 20.64
C LYS A 431 0.06 9.67 21.95
N GLU A 432 -0.63 9.20 23.01
CA GLU A 432 -0.02 8.85 24.30
C GLU A 432 1.11 7.81 24.10
N LEU A 433 0.84 6.72 23.39
CA LEU A 433 1.84 5.67 23.17
C LEU A 433 3.04 6.13 22.35
N LEU A 434 2.82 6.93 21.31
CA LEU A 434 3.89 7.42 20.45
C LEU A 434 4.74 8.47 21.14
N LEU A 435 4.11 9.38 21.87
CA LEU A 435 4.80 10.47 22.58
C LEU A 435 5.35 10.04 23.95
N GLY A 436 4.89 8.92 24.51
CA GLY A 436 5.35 8.40 25.80
C GLY A 436 4.84 9.24 26.98
N ASP A 437 3.61 9.73 26.87
CA ASP A 437 2.90 10.50 27.92
C ASP A 437 2.20 9.59 28.93
#